data_8f86cb2076ea83de305b7bb5b3ce98d6
#
_entry.id   8f86cb2076ea83de305b7bb5b3ce98d6
#
_cell.length_a   1.000
_cell.length_b   1.000
_cell.length_c   1.000
_cell.angle_alpha   90.00
_cell.angle_beta   90.00
_cell.angle_gamma   90.00
#
_symmetry.space_group_name_H-M   'P 1'
#
loop_
_entity.id
_entity.type
_entity.pdbx_description
1 polymer ?
#
loop_
_entity_poly.entity_id
_entity_poly.type
_entity_poly.pdbx_seq_one_letter_code
_entity_poly.pdbx_strand_id
1 'polypeptide(L)'
;MPHSRPAPIPCDPATLRAACQRWRLLTVVQVAALILLGSLWELWLAPLRPGGSMLALKVVPLVFVLPALWRGWVRAYQLWTMLILLYLCEGIVRGMSDPGLSSTLGWIETALAAGSYATLMLYVRSFRAWAAAPSGQR
;
A
#
# COMPACT_ATOMS: atom_id res chain seq x y z
N MET A 1 36.72 -5.59 26.02
CA MET A 1 35.38 -5.66 26.61
C MET A 1 34.41 -6.12 25.52
N PRO A 2 33.80 -7.31 25.64
CA PRO A 2 32.85 -7.76 24.64
C PRO A 2 31.59 -6.93 24.75
N HIS A 3 31.25 -6.21 23.67
CA HIS A 3 29.95 -5.56 23.55
C HIS A 3 28.86 -6.65 23.55
N SER A 4 28.26 -6.85 24.69
CA SER A 4 27.03 -7.65 24.81
C SER A 4 25.95 -7.02 23.96
N ARG A 5 25.66 -7.60 22.79
CA ARG A 5 24.46 -7.25 22.04
C ARG A 5 23.27 -7.43 22.96
N PRO A 6 22.42 -6.41 23.10
CA PRO A 6 21.19 -6.58 23.87
C PRO A 6 20.45 -7.81 23.31
N ALA A 7 20.04 -8.70 24.19
CA ALA A 7 19.28 -9.87 23.84
C ALA A 7 18.05 -9.43 23.01
N PRO A 8 17.76 -10.06 21.87
CA PRO A 8 16.56 -9.74 21.11
C PRO A 8 15.35 -9.94 22.02
N ILE A 9 14.48 -8.93 22.09
CA ILE A 9 13.22 -9.01 22.79
C ILE A 9 12.51 -10.27 22.27
N PRO A 10 12.13 -11.24 23.12
CA PRO A 10 11.46 -12.44 22.69
C PRO A 10 10.08 -12.05 22.15
N CYS A 11 9.97 -11.83 20.84
CA CYS A 11 8.68 -11.63 20.18
C CYS A 11 8.03 -13.01 20.04
N ASP A 12 6.95 -13.22 20.78
CA ASP A 12 6.10 -14.39 20.64
C ASP A 12 5.68 -14.56 19.17
N PRO A 13 5.86 -15.75 18.54
CA PRO A 13 5.50 -15.98 17.14
C PRO A 13 4.02 -15.74 16.86
N ALA A 14 3.14 -15.90 17.85
CA ALA A 14 1.73 -15.59 17.73
C ALA A 14 1.48 -14.09 17.53
N THR A 15 2.19 -13.24 18.26
CA THR A 15 2.09 -11.77 18.12
C THR A 15 2.62 -11.28 16.78
N LEU A 16 3.69 -11.89 16.25
CA LEU A 16 4.23 -11.56 14.93
C LEU A 16 3.27 -11.95 13.80
N ARG A 17 2.61 -13.12 13.91
CA ARG A 17 1.56 -13.51 12.94
C ARG A 17 0.37 -12.56 12.98
N ALA A 18 -0.10 -12.18 14.14
CA ALA A 18 -1.18 -11.21 14.30
C ALA A 18 -0.80 -9.84 13.71
N ALA A 19 0.43 -9.38 13.94
CA ALA A 19 0.95 -8.15 13.34
C ALA A 19 0.99 -8.23 11.81
N CYS A 20 1.52 -9.32 11.24
CA CYS A 20 1.53 -9.55 9.80
C CYS A 20 0.12 -9.53 9.19
N GLN A 21 -0.86 -10.16 9.84
CA GLN A 21 -2.25 -10.15 9.37
C GLN A 21 -2.87 -8.75 9.40
N ARG A 22 -2.64 -7.99 10.48
CA ARG A 22 -3.14 -6.60 10.60
C ARG A 22 -2.57 -5.71 9.51
N TRP A 23 -1.26 -5.72 9.31
CA TRP A 23 -0.61 -4.89 8.29
C TRP A 23 -1.02 -5.30 6.88
N ARG A 24 -1.18 -6.60 6.61
CA ARG A 24 -1.71 -7.09 5.35
C ARG A 24 -3.12 -6.57 5.08
N LEU A 25 -4.03 -6.69 6.06
CA LEU A 25 -5.40 -6.20 5.92
C LEU A 25 -5.44 -4.69 5.67
N LEU A 26 -4.66 -3.91 6.44
CA LEU A 26 -4.59 -2.46 6.26
C LEU A 26 -4.11 -2.09 4.85
N THR A 27 -3.06 -2.76 4.34
CA THR A 27 -2.59 -2.52 2.97
C THR A 27 -3.66 -2.84 1.94
N VAL A 28 -4.35 -3.97 2.07
CA VAL A 28 -5.43 -4.37 1.15
C VAL A 28 -6.59 -3.38 1.18
N VAL A 29 -7.01 -2.93 2.36
CA VAL A 29 -8.07 -1.92 2.52
C VAL A 29 -7.68 -0.60 1.86
N GLN A 30 -6.46 -0.15 2.03
CA GLN A 30 -5.96 1.09 1.42
C GLN A 30 -5.86 0.97 -0.11
N VAL A 31 -5.43 -0.18 -0.64
CA VAL A 31 -5.43 -0.44 -2.09
C VAL A 31 -6.86 -0.45 -2.64
N ALA A 32 -7.79 -1.09 -1.94
CA ALA A 32 -9.20 -1.08 -2.33
C ALA A 32 -9.78 0.34 -2.31
N ALA A 33 -9.43 1.14 -1.29
CA ALA A 33 -9.84 2.54 -1.22
C ALA A 33 -9.27 3.37 -2.38
N LEU A 34 -8.02 3.15 -2.79
CA LEU A 34 -7.43 3.80 -3.96
C LEU A 34 -8.14 3.40 -5.26
N ILE A 35 -8.51 2.12 -5.41
CA ILE A 35 -9.30 1.64 -6.56
C ILE A 35 -10.66 2.35 -6.61
N LEU A 36 -11.35 2.40 -5.47
CA LEU A 36 -12.65 3.07 -5.37
C LEU A 36 -12.53 4.57 -5.66
N LEU A 37 -11.52 5.24 -5.10
CA LEU A 37 -11.27 6.65 -5.32
C LEU A 37 -10.99 6.94 -6.80
N GLY A 38 -10.10 6.16 -7.43
CA GLY A 38 -9.79 6.28 -8.86
C GLY A 38 -11.01 6.02 -9.75
N SER A 39 -11.81 5.01 -9.41
CA SER A 39 -13.03 4.67 -10.15
C SER A 39 -14.10 5.75 -10.02
N LEU A 40 -14.32 6.28 -8.80
CA LEU A 40 -15.26 7.37 -8.56
C LEU A 40 -14.83 8.65 -9.29
N TRP A 41 -13.53 8.92 -9.31
CA TRP A 41 -13.00 10.06 -10.04
C TRP A 41 -13.30 9.97 -11.53
N GLU A 42 -13.07 8.79 -12.12
CA GLU A 42 -13.30 8.55 -13.54
C GLU A 42 -14.79 8.61 -13.91
N LEU A 43 -15.67 8.05 -13.06
CA LEU A 43 -17.11 8.03 -13.31
C LEU A 43 -17.77 9.40 -13.14
N TRP A 44 -17.24 10.25 -12.26
CA TRP A 44 -17.91 11.52 -11.89
C TRP A 44 -17.26 12.76 -12.49
N LEU A 45 -15.91 12.80 -12.60
CA LEU A 45 -15.19 13.99 -13.09
C LEU A 45 -14.73 13.87 -14.55
N ALA A 46 -14.65 12.69 -15.13
CA ALA A 46 -14.12 12.45 -16.46
C ALA A 46 -15.12 12.17 -17.59
N PRO A 47 -16.47 12.25 -17.43
CA PRO A 47 -17.38 12.03 -18.55
C PRO A 47 -17.31 13.13 -19.63
N LEU A 48 -16.45 14.18 -19.45
CA LEU A 48 -16.45 15.38 -20.27
C LEU A 48 -15.24 15.54 -21.22
N ARG A 49 -14.34 14.53 -21.33
CA ARG A 49 -13.23 14.59 -22.31
C ARG A 49 -13.28 13.44 -23.30
N PRO A 50 -13.56 13.69 -24.58
CA PRO A 50 -13.36 12.70 -25.64
C PRO A 50 -11.84 12.42 -25.76
N GLY A 51 -11.42 11.21 -25.40
CA GLY A 51 -10.02 10.76 -25.37
C GLY A 51 -9.47 10.36 -24.01
N GLY A 52 -10.27 10.46 -22.95
CA GLY A 52 -9.84 10.22 -21.58
C GLY A 52 -9.90 8.77 -21.12
N SER A 53 -9.04 7.91 -21.61
CA SER A 53 -8.91 6.52 -21.08
C SER A 53 -7.59 6.24 -20.36
N MET A 54 -6.76 7.24 -20.15
CA MET A 54 -5.49 7.05 -19.43
C MET A 54 -5.71 6.75 -17.92
N LEU A 55 -6.83 7.20 -17.35
CA LEU A 55 -7.18 6.95 -15.94
C LEU A 55 -7.67 5.51 -15.71
N ALA A 56 -8.40 4.92 -16.67
CA ALA A 56 -8.76 3.49 -16.61
C ALA A 56 -7.52 2.59 -16.60
N LEU A 57 -6.50 2.95 -17.37
CA LEU A 57 -5.21 2.25 -17.39
C LEU A 57 -4.53 2.25 -16.02
N LYS A 58 -4.78 3.27 -15.20
CA LYS A 58 -4.27 3.41 -13.83
C LYS A 58 -4.89 2.38 -12.87
N VAL A 59 -6.20 2.13 -12.96
CA VAL A 59 -6.91 1.22 -12.07
C VAL A 59 -6.59 -0.25 -12.38
N VAL A 60 -6.30 -0.57 -13.63
CA VAL A 60 -6.00 -1.94 -14.09
C VAL A 60 -4.88 -2.61 -13.28
N PRO A 61 -3.69 -2.03 -13.11
CA PRO A 61 -2.63 -2.68 -12.31
C PRO A 61 -3.00 -2.88 -10.84
N LEU A 62 -3.84 -2.00 -10.26
CA LEU A 62 -4.31 -2.16 -8.89
C LEU A 62 -5.21 -3.38 -8.72
N VAL A 63 -6.13 -3.57 -9.65
CA VAL A 63 -7.05 -4.72 -9.64
C VAL A 63 -6.28 -6.03 -9.74
N PHE A 64 -5.22 -6.07 -10.55
CA PHE A 64 -4.38 -7.28 -10.68
C PHE A 64 -3.48 -7.52 -9.46
N VAL A 65 -3.00 -6.47 -8.81
CA VAL A 65 -2.14 -6.58 -7.63
C VAL A 65 -2.94 -6.96 -6.38
N LEU A 66 -4.19 -6.53 -6.27
CA LEU A 66 -5.04 -6.76 -5.09
C LEU A 66 -5.16 -8.24 -4.67
N PRO A 67 -5.50 -9.22 -5.55
CA PRO A 67 -5.57 -10.62 -5.16
C PRO A 67 -4.22 -11.23 -4.79
N ALA A 68 -3.12 -10.74 -5.38
CA ALA A 68 -1.78 -11.18 -5.05
C ALA A 68 -1.32 -10.65 -3.67
N LEU A 69 -1.70 -9.42 -3.32
CA LEU A 69 -1.50 -8.86 -1.97
C LEU A 69 -2.33 -9.62 -0.94
N TRP A 70 -3.59 -9.96 -1.27
CA TRP A 70 -4.45 -10.76 -0.40
C TRP A 70 -3.84 -12.14 -0.10
N ARG A 71 -3.22 -12.78 -1.10
CA ARG A 71 -2.51 -14.05 -0.95
C ARG A 71 -1.18 -13.94 -0.22
N GLY A 72 -0.67 -12.73 0.02
CA GLY A 72 0.58 -12.49 0.72
C GLY A 72 1.85 -12.79 -0.09
N TRP A 73 1.77 -12.74 -1.43
CA TRP A 73 2.93 -12.99 -2.28
C TRP A 73 3.95 -11.87 -2.18
N VAL A 74 5.16 -12.19 -1.74
CA VAL A 74 6.25 -11.20 -1.52
C VAL A 74 6.54 -10.39 -2.78
N ARG A 75 6.51 -11.01 -3.96
CA ARG A 75 6.69 -10.32 -5.24
C ARG A 75 5.62 -9.26 -5.51
N ALA A 76 4.38 -9.53 -5.10
CA ALA A 76 3.30 -8.54 -5.23
C ALA A 76 3.56 -7.31 -4.37
N TYR A 77 4.11 -7.48 -3.18
CA TYR A 77 4.49 -6.36 -2.30
C TYR A 77 5.63 -5.53 -2.87
N GLN A 78 6.60 -6.16 -3.56
CA GLN A 78 7.68 -5.44 -4.26
C GLN A 78 7.14 -4.62 -5.44
N LEU A 79 6.28 -5.22 -6.27
CA LEU A 79 5.61 -4.50 -7.37
C LEU A 79 4.75 -3.36 -6.84
N TRP A 80 4.01 -3.60 -5.75
CA TRP A 80 3.20 -2.58 -5.13
C TRP A 80 4.02 -1.41 -4.61
N THR A 81 5.21 -1.65 -4.07
CA THR A 81 6.14 -0.60 -3.63
C THR A 81 6.47 0.37 -4.77
N MET A 82 6.68 -0.13 -5.97
CA MET A 82 6.97 0.71 -7.15
C MET A 82 5.72 1.46 -7.61
N LEU A 83 4.58 0.77 -7.67
CA LEU A 83 3.33 1.38 -8.11
C LEU A 83 2.85 2.48 -7.16
N ILE A 84 2.93 2.27 -5.85
CA ILE A 84 2.43 3.22 -4.87
C ILE A 84 3.17 4.57 -4.92
N LEU A 85 4.45 4.56 -5.30
CA LEU A 85 5.22 5.80 -5.49
C LEU A 85 4.67 6.63 -6.66
N LEU A 86 4.21 5.97 -7.74
CA LEU A 86 3.56 6.67 -8.86
C LEU A 86 2.25 7.33 -8.41
N TYR A 87 1.42 6.63 -7.63
CA TYR A 87 0.19 7.20 -7.07
C TYR A 87 0.46 8.34 -6.11
N LEU A 88 1.53 8.22 -5.31
CA LEU A 88 1.96 9.29 -4.42
C LEU A 88 2.35 10.55 -5.20
N CYS A 89 3.18 10.40 -6.23
CA CYS A 89 3.57 11.52 -7.10
C CYS A 89 2.37 12.14 -7.79
N GLU A 90 1.49 11.32 -8.36
CA GLU A 90 0.28 11.80 -9.04
C GLU A 90 -0.65 12.56 -8.09
N GLY A 91 -0.91 12.00 -6.89
CA GLY A 91 -1.75 12.64 -5.90
C GLY A 91 -1.21 14.02 -5.46
N ILE A 92 0.10 14.15 -5.27
CA ILE A 92 0.76 15.42 -4.96
C ILE A 92 0.59 16.42 -6.12
N VAL A 93 0.88 16.00 -7.36
CA VAL A 93 0.76 16.87 -8.54
C VAL A 93 -0.67 17.38 -8.69
N ARG A 94 -1.67 16.50 -8.56
CA ARG A 94 -3.09 16.89 -8.64
C ARG A 94 -3.51 17.77 -7.47
N GLY A 95 -3.07 17.44 -6.27
CA GLY A 95 -3.34 18.23 -5.06
C GLY A 95 -2.85 19.68 -5.19
N MET A 96 -1.74 19.89 -5.91
CA MET A 96 -1.15 21.21 -6.11
C MET A 96 -1.62 21.93 -7.38
N SER A 97 -1.99 21.21 -8.42
CA SER A 97 -2.28 21.76 -9.74
C SER A 97 -3.75 21.92 -10.07
N ASP A 98 -4.60 21.08 -9.50
CA ASP A 98 -6.03 21.07 -9.79
C ASP A 98 -6.79 22.05 -8.89
N PRO A 99 -7.82 22.75 -9.39
CA PRO A 99 -8.66 23.62 -8.57
C PRO A 99 -9.80 22.85 -7.88
N GLY A 100 -10.22 23.35 -6.72
CA GLY A 100 -11.46 22.94 -6.06
C GLY A 100 -11.46 21.50 -5.56
N LEU A 101 -12.53 20.75 -5.85
CA LEU A 101 -12.75 19.40 -5.37
C LEU A 101 -11.67 18.41 -5.85
N SER A 102 -11.15 18.61 -7.05
CA SER A 102 -10.10 17.77 -7.63
C SER A 102 -8.80 17.83 -6.80
N SER A 103 -8.42 19.02 -6.31
CA SER A 103 -7.29 19.19 -5.40
C SER A 103 -7.49 18.42 -4.10
N THR A 104 -8.68 18.50 -3.49
CA THR A 104 -8.99 17.77 -2.25
C THR A 104 -8.87 16.26 -2.44
N LEU A 105 -9.36 15.72 -3.56
CA LEU A 105 -9.26 14.31 -3.89
C LEU A 105 -7.80 13.90 -4.13
N GLY A 106 -6.97 14.74 -4.75
CA GLY A 106 -5.54 14.54 -4.90
C GLY A 106 -4.81 14.41 -3.56
N TRP A 107 -5.16 15.24 -2.58
CA TRP A 107 -4.60 15.13 -1.24
C TRP A 107 -5.05 13.86 -0.49
N ILE A 108 -6.30 13.44 -0.69
CA ILE A 108 -6.80 12.16 -0.13
C ILE A 108 -6.05 10.99 -0.76
N GLU A 109 -5.83 11.00 -2.09
CA GLU A 109 -5.02 10.00 -2.79
C GLU A 109 -3.60 9.96 -2.24
N THR A 110 -2.97 11.11 -2.04
CA THR A 110 -1.63 11.23 -1.44
C THR A 110 -1.58 10.61 -0.05
N ALA A 111 -2.55 10.93 0.82
CA ALA A 111 -2.61 10.39 2.17
C ALA A 111 -2.79 8.86 2.18
N LEU A 112 -3.67 8.32 1.33
CA LEU A 112 -3.88 6.88 1.17
C LEU A 112 -2.62 6.18 0.63
N ALA A 113 -1.94 6.78 -0.35
CA ALA A 113 -0.72 6.24 -0.91
C ALA A 113 0.42 6.23 0.11
N ALA A 114 0.61 7.32 0.85
CA ALA A 114 1.61 7.40 1.91
C ALA A 114 1.32 6.39 3.04
N GLY A 115 0.07 6.28 3.47
CA GLY A 115 -0.38 5.29 4.45
C GLY A 115 -0.13 3.86 3.97
N SER A 116 -0.45 3.55 2.71
CA SER A 116 -0.21 2.24 2.11
C SER A 116 1.29 1.91 2.04
N TYR A 117 2.14 2.88 1.73
CA TYR A 117 3.58 2.69 1.76
C TYR A 117 4.08 2.38 3.18
N ALA A 118 3.61 3.10 4.19
CA ALA A 118 3.98 2.86 5.59
C ALA A 118 3.54 1.48 6.08
N THR A 119 2.29 1.06 5.80
CA THR A 119 1.79 -0.27 6.18
C THR A 119 2.53 -1.38 5.47
N LEU A 120 2.92 -1.17 4.22
CA LEU A 120 3.76 -2.08 3.45
C LEU A 120 5.14 -2.28 4.11
N MET A 121 5.81 -1.20 4.53
CA MET A 121 7.09 -1.27 5.22
C MET A 121 6.98 -2.01 6.55
N LEU A 122 5.91 -1.77 7.30
CA LEU A 122 5.65 -2.46 8.56
C LEU A 122 5.34 -3.96 8.35
N TYR A 123 4.62 -4.30 7.29
CA TYR A 123 4.39 -5.70 6.90
C TYR A 123 5.70 -6.42 6.59
N VAL A 124 6.54 -5.85 5.72
CA VAL A 124 7.83 -6.45 5.33
C VAL A 124 8.75 -6.61 6.54
N ARG A 125 8.78 -5.62 7.44
CA ARG A 125 9.53 -5.71 8.70
C ARG A 125 9.05 -6.87 9.58
N SER A 126 7.74 -6.97 9.80
CA SER A 126 7.12 -8.03 10.59
C SER A 126 7.34 -9.40 9.98
N PHE A 127 7.24 -9.51 8.66
CA PHE A 127 7.48 -10.75 7.93
C PHE A 127 8.94 -11.21 8.04
N ARG A 128 9.90 -10.29 7.89
CA ARG A 128 11.33 -10.60 8.05
C ARG A 128 11.65 -11.06 9.48
N ALA A 129 11.07 -10.41 10.48
CA ALA A 129 11.24 -10.80 11.87
C ALA A 129 10.68 -12.21 12.14
N TRP A 130 9.51 -12.53 11.58
CA TRP A 130 8.91 -13.86 11.67
C TRP A 130 9.72 -14.92 10.92
N ALA A 131 10.23 -14.62 9.74
CA ALA A 131 11.06 -15.55 8.94
C ALA A 131 12.43 -15.84 9.59
N ALA A 132 12.96 -14.90 10.37
CA ALA A 132 14.22 -15.06 11.10
C ALA A 132 14.07 -15.80 12.44
N ALA A 133 12.84 -16.08 12.88
CA ALA A 133 12.60 -16.84 14.10
C ALA A 133 13.07 -18.30 13.97
N PRO A 134 13.68 -18.90 15.02
CA PRO A 134 14.14 -20.28 15.01
C PRO A 134 13.03 -21.27 14.61
N SER A 135 13.39 -22.29 13.82
CA SER A 135 12.45 -23.25 13.24
C SER A 135 11.60 -24.05 14.25
N GLY A 136 11.99 -24.08 15.51
CA GLY A 136 11.23 -24.70 16.60
C GLY A 136 10.07 -23.85 17.15
N GLN A 137 9.93 -22.60 16.69
CA GLN A 137 8.89 -21.64 17.13
C GLN A 137 7.93 -21.22 16.01
N ARG A 138 8.00 -21.85 14.83
CA ARG A 138 7.14 -21.52 13.68
C ARG A 138 5.82 -22.25 13.69
#